data_c4ebeb6b28da2fcf6ad5c80097fa7eb6
#
_entry.id   c4ebeb6b28da2fcf6ad5c80097fa7eb6
#
_cell.length_a   1.000
_cell.length_b   1.000
_cell.length_c   1.000
_cell.angle_alpha   90.00
_cell.angle_beta   90.00
_cell.angle_gamma   90.00
#
_symmetry.space_group_name_H-M   'P 1'
#
loop_
_entity.id
_entity.type
_entity.pdbx_description
1 polymer ?
#
loop_
_entity_poly.entity_id
_entity_poly.type
_entity_poly.pdbx_seq_one_letter_code
_entity_poly.pdbx_strand_id
1 'polypeptide(L)'
;MEETQLRLELKALLVKELNLQGRDPESIDDDAPLFGPPQNGKGLGLDSLDALQLAMSIEERFGVRIPEGEEARGIFMSVRTLADHVRAARPA
;
A
#
# COMPACT_ATOMS: atom_id res chain seq x y z
N MET A 1 3.77 5.18 16.05
CA MET A 1 3.38 5.98 14.87
C MET A 1 1.88 6.03 14.78
N GLU A 2 1.34 7.23 14.60
CA GLU A 2 -0.09 7.39 14.44
C GLU A 2 -0.57 6.74 13.15
N GLU A 3 -1.83 6.30 13.16
CA GLU A 3 -2.41 5.66 11.99
C GLU A 3 -2.42 6.57 10.76
N THR A 4 -2.78 7.83 10.93
CA THR A 4 -2.78 8.79 9.83
C THR A 4 -1.39 8.96 9.23
N GLN A 5 -0.38 9.06 10.07
CA GLN A 5 1.00 9.20 9.62
C GLN A 5 1.48 7.93 8.92
N LEU A 6 1.10 6.76 9.42
CA LEU A 6 1.46 5.50 8.79
C LEU A 6 0.86 5.39 7.39
N ARG A 7 -0.41 5.76 7.24
CA ARG A 7 -1.05 5.76 5.92
C ARG A 7 -0.35 6.71 4.96
N LEU A 8 0.02 7.89 5.45
CA LEU A 8 0.70 8.87 4.63
C LEU A 8 2.07 8.36 4.19
N GLU A 9 2.82 7.72 5.08
CA GLU A 9 4.10 7.12 4.72
C GLU A 9 3.94 5.99 3.70
N LEU A 10 2.90 5.18 3.84
CA LEU A 10 2.62 4.15 2.86
C LEU A 10 2.27 4.75 1.50
N LYS A 11 1.50 5.82 1.49
CA LYS A 11 1.17 6.52 0.24
C LYS A 11 2.42 7.09 -0.41
N ALA A 12 3.31 7.69 0.37
CA ALA A 12 4.57 8.21 -0.13
C ALA A 12 5.45 7.09 -0.68
N LEU A 13 5.47 5.94 -0.01
CA LEU A 13 6.22 4.78 -0.46
C LEU A 13 5.67 4.27 -1.80
N LEU A 14 4.35 4.20 -1.93
CA LEU A 14 3.71 3.79 -3.18
C LEU A 14 4.14 4.68 -4.34
N VAL A 15 4.06 5.99 -4.15
CA VAL A 15 4.42 6.94 -5.19
C VAL A 15 5.89 6.81 -5.58
N LYS A 16 6.76 6.68 -4.59
CA LYS A 16 8.20 6.60 -4.82
C LYS A 16 8.60 5.28 -5.48
N GLU A 17 8.19 4.16 -4.89
CA GLU A 17 8.67 2.85 -5.33
C GLU A 17 8.04 2.40 -6.63
N LEU A 18 6.80 2.77 -6.87
CA LEU A 18 6.10 2.40 -8.09
C LEU A 18 6.18 3.48 -9.17
N ASN A 19 6.94 4.54 -8.89
CA ASN A 19 7.18 5.61 -9.84
C ASN A 19 5.89 6.20 -10.43
N LEU A 20 4.96 6.53 -9.54
CA LEU A 20 3.67 7.10 -9.92
C LEU A 20 3.82 8.61 -10.16
N GLN A 21 4.37 8.95 -11.31
CA GLN A 21 4.68 10.34 -11.64
C GLN A 21 3.44 11.22 -11.64
N GLY A 22 3.58 12.40 -11.08
CA GLY A 22 2.49 13.36 -11.04
C GLY A 22 1.43 13.07 -9.99
N ARG A 23 1.58 12.00 -9.23
CA ARG A 23 0.62 11.64 -8.19
C ARG A 23 1.11 12.13 -6.83
N ASP A 24 0.28 12.94 -6.18
CA ASP A 24 0.55 13.42 -4.83
C ASP A 24 0.16 12.33 -3.83
N PRO A 25 1.03 11.95 -2.88
CA PRO A 25 0.63 10.98 -1.86
C PRO A 25 -0.65 11.35 -1.13
N GLU A 26 -0.85 12.62 -0.86
CA GLU A 26 -2.06 13.08 -0.17
C GLU A 26 -3.34 12.92 -1.01
N SER A 27 -3.20 12.81 -2.32
CA SER A 27 -4.35 12.64 -3.20
C SER A 27 -4.84 11.19 -3.27
N ILE A 28 -4.10 10.24 -2.71
CA ILE A 28 -4.49 8.85 -2.71
C ILE A 28 -5.53 8.62 -1.63
N ASP A 29 -6.70 8.10 -2.04
CA ASP A 29 -7.78 7.79 -1.12
C ASP A 29 -7.44 6.53 -0.31
N ASP A 30 -7.65 6.58 1.01
CA ASP A 30 -7.35 5.46 1.89
C ASP A 30 -8.09 4.18 1.51
N ASP A 31 -9.29 4.31 0.96
CA ASP A 31 -10.15 3.19 0.63
C ASP A 31 -10.19 2.85 -0.85
N ALA A 32 -9.44 3.57 -1.68
CA ALA A 32 -9.41 3.30 -3.11
C ALA A 32 -8.69 1.97 -3.38
N PRO A 33 -9.19 1.18 -4.36
CA PRO A 33 -8.53 -0.09 -4.69
C PRO A 33 -7.13 0.16 -5.22
N LEU A 34 -6.16 -0.64 -4.76
CA LEU A 34 -4.79 -0.53 -5.24
C LEU A 34 -4.60 -1.32 -6.54
N PHE A 35 -5.27 -2.46 -6.66
CA PHE A 35 -5.09 -3.34 -7.80
C PHE A 35 -6.34 -3.42 -8.65
N GLY A 36 -6.13 -3.80 -9.92
CA GLY A 36 -7.22 -3.92 -10.86
C GLY A 36 -7.68 -2.58 -11.41
N PRO A 37 -8.74 -2.57 -12.22
CA PRO A 37 -9.23 -1.34 -12.82
C PRO A 37 -9.74 -0.36 -11.76
N PRO A 38 -9.46 0.93 -11.94
CA PRO A 38 -9.95 1.94 -11.01
C PRO A 38 -11.48 1.94 -10.94
N GLN A 39 -12.02 2.19 -9.75
CA GLN A 39 -13.46 2.27 -9.53
C GLN A 39 -13.84 3.71 -9.25
N ASN A 40 -14.84 4.21 -9.96
CA ASN A 40 -15.33 5.58 -9.80
C ASN A 40 -14.21 6.62 -9.95
N GLY A 41 -13.27 6.37 -10.86
CA GLY A 41 -12.13 7.25 -11.05
C GLY A 41 -11.08 7.19 -9.98
N LYS A 42 -11.23 6.29 -9.01
CA LYS A 42 -10.28 6.12 -7.92
C LYS A 42 -9.58 4.77 -8.04
N GLY A 43 -8.34 4.71 -7.64
CA GLY A 43 -7.55 3.50 -7.66
C GLY A 43 -6.23 3.74 -8.40
N LEU A 44 -5.27 2.85 -8.18
CA LEU A 44 -3.94 2.98 -8.76
C LEU A 44 -3.70 2.05 -9.94
N GLY A 45 -4.55 1.07 -10.13
CA GLY A 45 -4.42 0.14 -11.26
C GLY A 45 -3.15 -0.69 -11.22
N LEU A 46 -2.70 -1.09 -10.04
CA LEU A 46 -1.45 -1.83 -9.89
C LEU A 46 -1.60 -3.27 -10.36
N ASP A 47 -0.50 -3.87 -10.77
CA ASP A 47 -0.47 -5.28 -11.20
C ASP A 47 0.36 -6.15 -10.23
N SER A 48 0.54 -7.44 -10.59
CA SER A 48 1.25 -8.40 -9.74
C SER A 48 2.70 -8.03 -9.49
N LEU A 49 3.36 -7.43 -10.48
CA LEU A 49 4.75 -6.99 -10.32
C LEU A 49 4.84 -5.82 -9.36
N ASP A 50 3.88 -4.92 -9.44
CA ASP A 50 3.81 -3.79 -8.51
C ASP A 50 3.58 -4.29 -7.09
N ALA A 51 2.73 -5.32 -6.91
CA ALA A 51 2.48 -5.90 -5.61
C ALA A 51 3.76 -6.49 -5.01
N LEU A 52 4.53 -7.22 -5.82
CA LEU A 52 5.77 -7.81 -5.36
C LEU A 52 6.78 -6.74 -4.94
N GLN A 53 6.92 -5.71 -5.76
CA GLN A 53 7.84 -4.62 -5.45
C GLN A 53 7.42 -3.89 -4.18
N LEU A 54 6.13 -3.64 -4.03
CA LEU A 54 5.61 -2.96 -2.85
C LEU A 54 5.81 -3.80 -1.59
N ALA A 55 5.59 -5.12 -1.68
CA ALA A 55 5.81 -6.02 -0.54
C ALA A 55 7.25 -5.97 -0.08
N MET A 56 8.20 -6.00 -1.01
CA MET A 56 9.61 -5.92 -0.70
C MET A 56 9.97 -4.58 -0.05
N SER A 57 9.42 -3.50 -0.57
CA SER A 57 9.69 -2.16 -0.04
C SER A 57 9.13 -2.00 1.38
N ILE A 58 7.95 -2.54 1.64
CA ILE A 58 7.34 -2.49 2.97
C ILE A 58 8.17 -3.30 3.96
N GLU A 59 8.61 -4.49 3.55
CA GLU A 59 9.45 -5.31 4.42
C GLU A 59 10.74 -4.58 4.78
N GLU A 60 11.36 -3.95 3.80
CA GLU A 60 12.60 -3.22 3.99
C GLU A 60 12.42 -1.97 4.87
N ARG A 61 11.34 -1.23 4.64
CA ARG A 61 11.09 0.03 5.32
C ARG A 61 10.54 -0.14 6.73
N PHE A 62 9.60 -1.05 6.90
CA PHE A 62 8.88 -1.21 8.17
C PHE A 62 9.28 -2.47 8.94
N GLY A 63 10.06 -3.35 8.33
CA GLY A 63 10.40 -4.62 8.96
C GLY A 63 9.22 -5.58 9.07
N VAL A 64 8.21 -5.39 8.25
CA VAL A 64 6.99 -6.18 8.26
C VAL A 64 6.95 -7.08 7.04
N ARG A 65 6.74 -8.37 7.27
CA ARG A 65 6.63 -9.33 6.19
C ARG A 65 5.21 -9.38 5.64
N ILE A 66 5.09 -9.34 4.32
CA ILE A 66 3.80 -9.47 3.66
C ILE A 66 3.66 -10.91 3.19
N PRO A 67 2.59 -11.63 3.59
CA PRO A 67 2.38 -12.99 3.13
C PRO A 67 2.06 -13.04 1.64
N GLU A 68 2.22 -14.20 1.04
CA GLU A 68 1.91 -14.41 -0.36
C GLU A 68 0.54 -15.07 -0.53
N GLY A 69 0.05 -15.06 -1.76
CA GLY A 69 -1.21 -15.74 -2.09
C GLY A 69 -2.44 -14.90 -1.76
N GLU A 70 -3.50 -15.58 -1.37
CA GLU A 70 -4.79 -14.93 -1.16
C GLU A 70 -4.78 -13.97 0.02
N GLU A 71 -3.97 -14.24 1.02
CA GLU A 71 -3.86 -13.32 2.17
C GLU A 71 -3.36 -11.95 1.73
N ALA A 72 -2.44 -11.92 0.78
CA ALA A 72 -1.91 -10.67 0.27
C ALA A 72 -2.99 -9.84 -0.41
N ARG A 73 -3.96 -10.47 -1.06
CA ARG A 73 -5.04 -9.75 -1.73
C ARG A 73 -5.84 -8.91 -0.76
N GLY A 74 -6.18 -9.48 0.40
CA GLY A 74 -6.89 -8.73 1.42
C GLY A 74 -6.07 -7.59 1.99
N ILE A 75 -4.78 -7.82 2.18
CA ILE A 75 -3.87 -6.81 2.73
C ILE A 75 -3.70 -5.64 1.75
N PHE A 76 -3.59 -5.94 0.46
CA PHE A 76 -3.35 -4.93 -0.57
C PHE A 76 -4.63 -4.35 -1.19
N MET A 77 -5.78 -4.55 -0.58
CA MET A 77 -7.02 -3.99 -1.13
C MET A 77 -7.01 -2.47 -1.18
N SER A 78 -6.46 -1.85 -0.15
CA SER A 78 -6.40 -0.39 -0.06
C SER A 78 -5.26 0.03 0.87
N VAL A 79 -4.99 1.32 0.93
CA VAL A 79 -4.01 1.84 1.89
C VAL A 79 -4.48 1.54 3.32
N ARG A 80 -5.79 1.63 3.57
CA ARG A 80 -6.34 1.35 4.90
C ARG A 80 -6.02 -0.08 5.34
N THR A 81 -6.31 -1.06 4.50
CA THR A 81 -6.04 -2.47 4.84
C THR A 81 -4.55 -2.74 4.97
N LEU A 82 -3.76 -2.10 4.12
CA LEU A 82 -2.31 -2.24 4.17
C LEU A 82 -1.75 -1.66 5.49
N ALA A 83 -2.22 -0.48 5.88
CA ALA A 83 -1.80 0.15 7.12
C ALA A 83 -2.19 -0.69 8.33
N ASP A 84 -3.40 -1.26 8.32
CA ASP A 84 -3.86 -2.12 9.40
C ASP A 84 -2.95 -3.33 9.57
N HIS A 85 -2.53 -3.95 8.47
CA HIS A 85 -1.61 -5.08 8.52
C HIS A 85 -0.25 -4.67 9.07
N VAL A 86 0.31 -3.58 8.57
CA VAL A 86 1.62 -3.09 9.02
C VAL A 86 1.59 -2.78 10.51
N ARG A 87 0.54 -2.10 10.97
CA ARG A 87 0.41 -1.74 12.37
C ARG A 87 0.32 -2.99 13.27
N ALA A 88 -0.46 -3.97 12.84
CA ALA A 88 -0.64 -5.21 13.61
C ALA A 88 0.63 -6.07 13.64
N ALA A 89 1.41 -6.06 12.57
CA ALA A 89 2.59 -6.90 12.42
C ALA A 89 3.87 -6.25 12.95
N ARG A 90 3.88 -4.94 13.15
CA ARG A 90 5.08 -4.26 13.66
C ARG A 90 5.33 -4.63 15.11
N PRO A 91 6.59 -4.91 15.45
CA PRO A 91 6.93 -5.10 16.87
C PRO A 91 6.70 -3.80 17.63
N ALA A 92 6.16 -3.95 18.82
CA ALA A 92 5.82 -2.81 19.67
C ALA A 92 7.07 -2.05 20.12
#